data_c8951b2a944eaa626be59992d31fe2e4
#
_entry.id   c8951b2a944eaa626be59992d31fe2e4
#
_cell.length_a   1.000
_cell.length_b   1.000
_cell.length_c   1.000
_cell.angle_alpha   90.00
_cell.angle_beta   90.00
_cell.angle_gamma   90.00
#
_symmetry.space_group_name_H-M   'P 1'
#
loop_
_entity.id
_entity.type
_entity.pdbx_description
1 polymer ?
#
loop_
_entity_poly.entity_id
_entity_poly.type
_entity_poly.pdbx_seq_one_letter_code
_entity_poly.pdbx_strand_id
1 'polypeptide(L)'
;MIRLNCFFQASTLVQYAEALTAAKMLAEKSQHHEGVVAYDVFPSATRPEIFMICETWKDQESLDKHSATPEFKELVAVIQRCGTLKLESFNF
;
A
#
# COMPACT_ATOMS: atom_id res chain seq x y z
N MET A 1 15.23 -10.10 2.25
CA MET A 1 14.22 -9.02 2.27
C MET A 1 13.00 -9.41 1.46
N ILE A 2 11.88 -8.78 1.76
CA ILE A 2 10.62 -9.02 1.05
C ILE A 2 10.14 -7.70 0.47
N ARG A 3 9.81 -7.69 -0.82
CA ARG A 3 9.21 -6.55 -1.50
C ARG A 3 7.81 -6.89 -1.96
N LEU A 4 6.87 -5.99 -1.70
CA LEU A 4 5.52 -6.07 -2.21
C LEU A 4 5.26 -4.90 -3.15
N ASN A 5 4.68 -5.19 -4.31
CA ASN A 5 4.14 -4.19 -5.22
C ASN A 5 2.63 -4.36 -5.25
N CYS A 6 1.92 -3.33 -4.78
CA CYS A 6 0.46 -3.31 -4.75
C CYS A 6 -0.02 -2.37 -5.84
N PHE A 7 -0.59 -2.92 -6.91
CA PHE A 7 -1.17 -2.11 -7.99
C PHE A 7 -2.63 -1.85 -7.69
N PHE A 8 -3.02 -0.58 -7.69
CA PHE A 8 -4.39 -0.17 -7.46
C PHE A 8 -4.97 0.50 -8.70
N GLN A 9 -6.19 0.09 -9.08
CA GLN A 9 -6.97 0.75 -10.12
C GLN A 9 -8.33 1.14 -9.54
N ALA A 10 -8.63 2.44 -9.58
CA ALA A 10 -9.87 2.98 -9.05
C ALA A 10 -11.05 2.70 -9.98
N SER A 11 -12.25 2.61 -9.39
CA SER A 11 -13.50 2.51 -10.16
C SER A 11 -13.92 3.86 -10.72
N THR A 12 -13.64 4.96 -10.00
CA THR A 12 -13.92 6.34 -10.42
C THR A 12 -12.79 7.25 -9.93
N LEU A 13 -12.72 8.47 -10.49
CA LEU A 13 -11.71 9.44 -10.04
C LEU A 13 -11.97 9.94 -8.62
N VAL A 14 -13.22 9.98 -8.18
CA VAL A 14 -13.55 10.31 -6.79
C VAL A 14 -13.02 9.25 -5.85
N GLN A 15 -13.22 7.98 -6.18
CA GLN A 15 -12.70 6.86 -5.39
C GLN A 15 -11.17 6.78 -5.45
N TYR A 16 -10.56 7.17 -6.57
CA TYR A 16 -9.11 7.28 -6.65
C TYR A 16 -8.57 8.26 -5.62
N ALA A 17 -9.16 9.44 -5.49
CA ALA A 17 -8.72 10.45 -4.53
C ALA A 17 -8.84 9.94 -3.08
N GLU A 18 -9.94 9.24 -2.77
CA GLU A 18 -10.15 8.63 -1.44
C GLU A 18 -9.10 7.55 -1.15
N ALA A 19 -8.87 6.66 -2.11
CA ALA A 19 -7.89 5.58 -1.97
C ALA A 19 -6.46 6.13 -1.84
N LEU A 20 -6.11 7.15 -2.63
CA LEU A 20 -4.79 7.76 -2.58
C LEU A 20 -4.53 8.42 -1.22
N THR A 21 -5.52 9.10 -0.66
CA THR A 21 -5.42 9.68 0.69
C THR A 21 -5.16 8.59 1.73
N ALA A 22 -5.90 7.49 1.67
CA ALA A 22 -5.70 6.36 2.58
C ALA A 22 -4.32 5.72 2.41
N ALA A 23 -3.86 5.55 1.17
CA ALA A 23 -2.55 4.99 0.87
C ALA A 23 -1.42 5.88 1.40
N LYS A 24 -1.54 7.20 1.27
CA LYS A 24 -0.56 8.15 1.82
C LYS A 24 -0.51 8.06 3.36
N MET A 25 -1.66 7.98 4.00
CA MET A 25 -1.73 7.83 5.46
C MET A 25 -1.08 6.52 5.90
N LEU A 26 -1.36 5.43 5.19
CA LEU A 26 -0.76 4.14 5.48
C LEU A 26 0.75 4.18 5.31
N ALA A 27 1.25 4.82 4.25
CA ALA A 27 2.68 4.97 4.01
C ALA A 27 3.36 5.75 5.14
N GLU A 28 2.77 6.85 5.59
CA GLU A 28 3.31 7.66 6.69
C GLU A 28 3.37 6.86 7.99
N LYS A 29 2.30 6.16 8.35
CA LYS A 29 2.25 5.34 9.57
C LYS A 29 3.23 4.17 9.49
N SER A 30 3.37 3.56 8.32
CA SER A 30 4.25 2.40 8.10
C SER A 30 5.73 2.73 8.24
N GLN A 31 6.13 4.01 8.07
CA GLN A 31 7.51 4.43 8.32
C GLN A 31 7.96 4.15 9.76
N HIS A 32 7.03 4.02 10.68
CA HIS A 32 7.30 3.78 12.10
C HIS A 32 7.18 2.30 12.49
N HIS A 33 6.81 1.43 11.56
CA HIS A 33 6.70 0.00 11.82
C HIS A 33 8.06 -0.67 11.83
N GLU A 34 8.27 -1.58 12.78
CA GLU A 34 9.53 -2.32 12.89
C GLU A 34 9.83 -3.10 11.61
N GLY A 35 11.06 -3.00 11.12
CA GLY A 35 11.54 -3.76 9.98
C GLY A 35 11.17 -3.18 8.62
N VAL A 36 10.55 -2.00 8.57
CA VAL A 36 10.32 -1.33 7.30
C VAL A 36 11.65 -0.85 6.71
N VAL A 37 11.88 -1.16 5.44
CA VAL A 37 13.03 -0.66 4.68
C VAL A 37 12.60 0.51 3.80
N ALA A 38 11.47 0.36 3.12
CA ALA A 38 10.88 1.41 2.30
C ALA A 38 9.36 1.20 2.21
N TYR A 39 8.62 2.28 2.13
CA TYR A 39 7.17 2.24 1.94
C TYR A 39 6.76 3.51 1.23
N ASP A 40 6.45 3.41 -0.07
CA ASP A 40 6.20 4.56 -0.93
C ASP A 40 4.96 4.35 -1.80
N VAL A 41 4.29 5.46 -2.13
CA VAL A 41 3.14 5.47 -3.02
C VAL A 41 3.52 6.21 -4.30
N PHE A 42 3.33 5.55 -5.44
CA PHE A 42 3.69 6.08 -6.75
C PHE A 42 2.45 6.18 -7.63
N PRO A 43 1.88 7.39 -7.79
CA PRO A 43 0.83 7.59 -8.79
C PRO A 43 1.39 7.37 -10.20
N SER A 44 0.57 6.77 -11.07
CA SER A 44 0.94 6.61 -12.47
C SER A 44 1.03 7.98 -13.15
N ALA A 45 2.10 8.22 -13.88
CA ALA A 45 2.28 9.45 -14.64
C ALA A 45 1.38 9.51 -15.90
N THR A 46 0.86 8.37 -16.34
CA THR A 46 0.14 8.25 -17.61
C THR A 46 -1.32 7.84 -17.47
N ARG A 47 -1.70 7.26 -16.32
CA ARG A 47 -3.08 6.78 -16.07
C ARG A 47 -3.61 7.37 -14.77
N PRO A 48 -4.60 8.28 -14.83
CA PRO A 48 -5.06 9.02 -13.65
C PRO A 48 -5.77 8.17 -12.59
N GLU A 49 -6.21 6.96 -12.94
CA GLU A 49 -6.94 6.06 -12.02
C GLU A 49 -6.04 5.02 -11.34
N ILE A 50 -4.72 5.08 -11.55
CA ILE A 50 -3.79 4.06 -11.06
C ILE A 50 -2.71 4.65 -10.17
N PHE A 51 -2.44 3.96 -9.05
CA PHE A 51 -1.21 4.14 -8.28
C PHE A 51 -0.65 2.79 -7.86
N MET A 52 0.61 2.78 -7.45
CA MET A 52 1.27 1.61 -6.90
C MET A 52 1.79 1.94 -5.50
N ILE A 53 1.60 1.00 -4.57
CA ILE A 53 2.33 1.01 -3.30
C ILE A 53 3.50 0.04 -3.45
N CYS A 54 4.72 0.55 -3.23
CA CYS A 54 5.92 -0.27 -3.24
C CYS A 54 6.48 -0.30 -1.83
N GLU A 55 6.58 -1.49 -1.24
CA GLU A 55 7.05 -1.64 0.13
C GLU A 55 8.10 -2.72 0.23
N THR A 56 9.12 -2.47 1.05
CA THR A 56 10.20 -3.43 1.32
C THR A 56 10.33 -3.62 2.82
N TRP A 57 10.36 -4.88 3.24
CA TRP A 57 10.45 -5.30 4.62
C TRP A 57 11.70 -6.13 4.84
N LYS A 58 12.31 -5.96 6.01
CA LYS A 58 13.51 -6.67 6.41
C LYS A 58 13.30 -8.19 6.35
N ASP A 59 12.16 -8.67 6.84
CA ASP A 59 11.81 -10.10 6.92
C ASP A 59 10.29 -10.30 6.98
N GLN A 60 9.87 -11.56 6.93
CA GLN A 60 8.46 -11.93 6.96
C GLN A 60 7.80 -11.56 8.30
N GLU A 61 8.53 -11.71 9.40
CA GLU A 61 8.00 -11.36 10.72
C GLU A 61 7.61 -9.89 10.80
N SER A 62 8.44 -9.00 10.25
CA SER A 62 8.16 -7.57 10.22
C SER A 62 6.93 -7.25 9.36
N LEU A 63 6.81 -7.90 8.21
CA LEU A 63 5.64 -7.76 7.34
C LEU A 63 4.37 -8.24 8.04
N ASP A 64 4.44 -9.38 8.74
CA ASP A 64 3.29 -9.94 9.45
C ASP A 64 2.83 -9.01 10.57
N LYS A 65 3.76 -8.43 11.33
CA LYS A 65 3.44 -7.44 12.37
C LYS A 65 2.77 -6.20 11.79
N HIS A 66 3.29 -5.68 10.68
CA HIS A 66 2.70 -4.56 9.95
C HIS A 66 1.26 -4.86 9.54
N SER A 67 1.03 -6.01 8.94
CA SER A 67 -0.29 -6.43 8.45
C SER A 67 -1.29 -6.71 9.56
N ALA A 68 -0.83 -6.92 10.78
CA ALA A 68 -1.68 -7.15 11.95
C ALA A 68 -2.10 -5.86 12.67
N THR A 69 -1.54 -4.71 12.29
CA THR A 69 -1.86 -3.44 12.94
C THR A 69 -3.29 -2.98 12.64
N PRO A 70 -3.95 -2.28 13.59
CA PRO A 70 -5.27 -1.70 13.33
C PRO A 70 -5.27 -0.71 12.16
N GLU A 71 -4.24 0.13 12.06
CA GLU A 71 -4.11 1.12 10.97
C GLU A 71 -4.01 0.47 9.61
N PHE A 72 -3.27 -0.65 9.48
CA PHE A 72 -3.21 -1.39 8.23
C PHE A 72 -4.60 -1.89 7.83
N LYS A 73 -5.28 -2.58 8.74
CA LYS A 73 -6.59 -3.18 8.46
C LYS A 73 -7.62 -2.13 8.07
N GLU A 74 -7.65 -1.02 8.78
CA GLU A 74 -8.59 0.07 8.57
C GLU A 74 -8.34 0.77 7.22
N LEU A 75 -7.08 1.13 6.94
CA LEU A 75 -6.75 1.88 5.72
C LEU A 75 -6.81 1.02 4.47
N VAL A 76 -6.40 -0.24 4.55
CA VAL A 76 -6.52 -1.19 3.43
C VAL A 76 -7.99 -1.43 3.08
N ALA A 77 -8.87 -1.50 4.07
CA ALA A 77 -10.31 -1.65 3.84
C ALA A 77 -10.87 -0.46 3.03
N VAL A 78 -10.42 0.77 3.32
CA VAL A 78 -10.80 1.95 2.54
C VAL A 78 -10.34 1.81 1.09
N ILE A 79 -9.08 1.43 0.88
CA ILE A 79 -8.52 1.27 -0.47
C ILE A 79 -9.29 0.20 -1.24
N GLN A 80 -9.58 -0.93 -0.62
CA GLN A 80 -10.29 -2.04 -1.27
C GLN A 80 -11.70 -1.67 -1.72
N ARG A 81 -12.37 -0.79 -0.98
CA ARG A 81 -13.71 -0.31 -1.37
C ARG A 81 -13.68 0.58 -2.60
N CYS A 82 -12.54 1.18 -2.90
CA CYS A 82 -12.40 2.19 -3.96
C CYS A 82 -12.01 1.63 -5.33
N GLY A 83 -11.67 0.35 -5.41
CA GLY A 83 -11.24 -0.23 -6.67
C GLY A 83 -10.67 -1.63 -6.50
N THR A 84 -9.72 -1.97 -7.38
CA THR A 84 -9.10 -3.30 -7.46
C THR A 84 -7.63 -3.22 -7.07
N LEU A 85 -7.21 -4.13 -6.19
CA LEU A 85 -5.80 -4.31 -5.82
C LEU A 85 -5.24 -5.59 -6.42
N LYS A 86 -4.02 -5.51 -6.96
CA LYS A 86 -3.21 -6.66 -7.36
C LYS A 86 -1.89 -6.62 -6.62
N LEU A 87 -1.54 -7.72 -5.98
CA LEU A 87 -0.34 -7.84 -5.18
C LEU A 87 0.69 -8.74 -5.83
N GLU A 88 1.93 -8.27 -5.90
CA GLU A 88 3.09 -9.08 -6.24
C GLU A 88 4.04 -9.11 -5.07
N SER A 89 4.67 -10.27 -4.82
CA SER A 89 5.60 -10.44 -3.71
C SER A 89 6.90 -11.05 -4.21
N PHE A 90 8.02 -10.50 -3.76
CA PHE A 90 9.37 -10.93 -4.13
C PHE A 90 10.23 -11.10 -2.89
N ASN A 91 10.98 -12.21 -2.84
CA ASN A 91 12.04 -12.43 -1.85
C ASN A 91 13.40 -12.21 -2.49
N PHE A 92 14.28 -11.51 -1.78
CA PHE A 92 15.64 -11.27 -2.29
C PHE A 92 16.66 -11.02 -1.18
#